data_8813d1cb89c5a1b74659ea825c6f1248
#
_entry.id   8813d1cb89c5a1b74659ea825c6f1248
#
_cell.length_a   1.000
_cell.length_b   1.000
_cell.length_c   1.000
_cell.angle_alpha   90.00
_cell.angle_beta   90.00
_cell.angle_gamma   90.00
#
_symmetry.space_group_name_H-M   'P 1'
#
loop_
_entity.id
_entity.type
_entity.pdbx_description
1 polymer ?
#
loop_
_entity_poly.entity_id
_entity_poly.type
_entity_poly.pdbx_seq_one_letter_code
_entity_poly.pdbx_strand_id
1 'polypeptide(L)'
;MSIRPIAIFDLPYLYSFRDQAIGLDTARTLTRGNPLGAVGLFAYVNPVRHIYSAILNGDEDSVLGGVIHSRNEPFAKLLFLAPASQLSHPDLPRLIESLSVQAGSWGAFHILAEVDETSDAFIALRKVGFSVYAWQRMWDVSEIMAATRSIEWERVKPVHMPLVQSIYYQIVPPLLQPIEPQPKTGLGWMCNEGERCYVSATQGVYGIVLSPLIHPEATQVGEKLAALIGNLPDRRNRPVYVCVRSYQTWLEPVLADLGARGADRQAVMVKHLAHMVKEGQTVPAVPSGVSVQPSRVSRVEAKK
;
A
#
# COMPACT_ATOMS: atom_id res chain seq x y z
N MET A 1 -8.17 -30.30 8.39
CA MET A 1 -7.07 -29.47 7.86
C MET A 1 -6.67 -28.44 8.90
N SER A 2 -5.36 -28.30 9.17
CA SER A 2 -4.83 -27.37 10.17
C SER A 2 -4.08 -26.23 9.46
N ILE A 3 -4.25 -25.00 9.98
CA ILE A 3 -3.46 -23.85 9.56
C ILE A 3 -2.31 -23.71 10.56
N ARG A 4 -1.09 -23.67 10.07
CA ARG A 4 0.08 -23.38 10.90
C ARG A 4 0.86 -22.17 10.39
N PRO A 5 1.41 -21.35 11.30
CA PRO A 5 2.36 -20.31 10.91
C PRO A 5 3.63 -20.95 10.33
N ILE A 6 4.26 -20.24 9.41
CA ILE A 6 5.54 -20.60 8.84
C ILE A 6 6.65 -19.96 9.67
N ALA A 7 7.56 -20.78 10.17
CA ALA A 7 8.72 -20.35 10.93
C ALA A 7 9.93 -20.10 10.00
N ILE A 8 10.98 -19.47 10.55
CA ILE A 8 12.23 -19.19 9.80
C ILE A 8 12.86 -20.48 9.26
N PHE A 9 12.73 -21.59 9.97
CA PHE A 9 13.25 -22.90 9.54
C PHE A 9 12.48 -23.48 8.33
N ASP A 10 11.27 -23.00 8.05
CA ASP A 10 10.47 -23.41 6.90
C ASP A 10 10.81 -22.60 5.62
N LEU A 11 11.75 -21.64 5.65
CA LEU A 11 12.11 -20.83 4.49
C LEU A 11 12.54 -21.63 3.26
N PRO A 12 13.29 -22.74 3.38
CA PRO A 12 13.59 -23.61 2.23
C PRO A 12 12.32 -24.22 1.60
N TYR A 13 11.34 -24.57 2.43
CA TYR A 13 10.05 -25.07 1.97
C TYR A 13 9.26 -23.96 1.23
N LEU A 14 9.22 -22.73 1.77
CA LEU A 14 8.63 -21.58 1.06
C LEU A 14 9.30 -21.34 -0.30
N TYR A 15 10.62 -21.43 -0.34
CA TYR A 15 11.38 -21.22 -1.57
C TYR A 15 11.02 -22.23 -2.68
N SER A 16 10.62 -23.45 -2.35
CA SER A 16 10.19 -24.45 -3.34
C SER A 16 8.93 -24.03 -4.11
N PHE A 17 8.09 -23.16 -3.55
CA PHE A 17 6.89 -22.63 -4.20
C PHE A 17 7.11 -21.35 -5.01
N ARG A 18 8.35 -20.84 -5.11
CA ARG A 18 8.64 -19.55 -5.75
C ARG A 18 8.10 -19.42 -7.18
N ASP A 19 8.20 -20.50 -7.96
CA ASP A 19 7.79 -20.51 -9.37
C ASP A 19 6.27 -20.68 -9.54
N GLN A 20 5.56 -20.99 -8.46
CA GLN A 20 4.11 -21.18 -8.41
C GLN A 20 3.39 -20.06 -7.62
N ALA A 21 4.14 -19.10 -7.10
CA ALA A 21 3.59 -18.03 -6.29
C ALA A 21 3.07 -16.87 -7.16
N ILE A 22 1.88 -16.40 -6.83
CA ILE A 22 1.32 -15.17 -7.38
C ILE A 22 1.66 -14.03 -6.43
N GLY A 23 2.41 -13.04 -6.91
CA GLY A 23 2.69 -11.80 -6.19
C GLY A 23 1.48 -10.87 -6.22
N LEU A 24 1.10 -10.33 -5.07
CA LEU A 24 -0.10 -9.51 -4.86
C LEU A 24 0.22 -8.08 -4.37
N ASP A 25 1.48 -7.68 -4.48
CA ASP A 25 1.99 -6.31 -4.32
C ASP A 25 2.91 -6.01 -5.51
N THR A 26 2.36 -5.43 -6.57
CA THR A 26 3.03 -5.25 -7.85
C THR A 26 4.27 -4.37 -7.73
N ALA A 27 4.16 -3.25 -6.99
CA ALA A 27 5.31 -2.36 -6.77
C ALA A 27 6.47 -3.10 -6.08
N ARG A 28 6.17 -3.98 -5.13
CA ARG A 28 7.16 -4.81 -4.46
C ARG A 28 7.74 -5.87 -5.39
N THR A 29 6.90 -6.52 -6.17
CA THR A 29 7.33 -7.55 -7.14
C THR A 29 8.28 -6.95 -8.19
N LEU A 30 7.94 -5.80 -8.76
CA LEU A 30 8.79 -5.12 -9.74
C LEU A 30 10.12 -4.60 -9.15
N THR A 31 10.12 -4.22 -7.88
CA THR A 31 11.32 -3.64 -7.25
C THR A 31 12.18 -4.68 -6.52
N ARG A 32 11.60 -5.74 -5.99
CA ARG A 32 12.28 -6.74 -5.14
C ARG A 32 12.23 -8.16 -5.68
N GLY A 33 11.53 -8.36 -6.80
CA GLY A 33 11.33 -9.68 -7.41
C GLY A 33 10.26 -10.51 -6.71
N ASN A 34 10.25 -11.78 -7.02
CA ASN A 34 9.30 -12.74 -6.48
C ASN A 34 9.29 -12.75 -4.93
N PRO A 35 8.12 -12.68 -4.28
CA PRO A 35 8.00 -12.69 -2.82
C PRO A 35 8.65 -13.90 -2.15
N LEU A 36 8.66 -15.06 -2.80
CA LEU A 36 9.27 -16.30 -2.32
C LEU A 36 10.69 -16.53 -2.88
N GLY A 37 11.20 -15.62 -3.71
CA GLY A 37 12.59 -15.64 -4.15
C GLY A 37 13.56 -15.24 -3.02
N ALA A 38 14.87 -15.43 -3.22
CA ALA A 38 15.87 -15.17 -2.20
C ALA A 38 15.76 -13.76 -1.59
N VAL A 39 15.65 -12.72 -2.42
CA VAL A 39 15.49 -11.32 -1.94
C VAL A 39 14.19 -11.13 -1.17
N GLY A 40 13.10 -11.79 -1.58
CA GLY A 40 11.80 -11.75 -0.89
C GLY A 40 11.90 -12.36 0.51
N LEU A 41 12.56 -13.51 0.62
CA LEU A 41 12.73 -14.24 1.87
C LEU A 41 13.64 -13.51 2.88
N PHE A 42 14.64 -12.76 2.43
CA PHE A 42 15.43 -11.88 3.34
C PHE A 42 14.58 -10.86 4.10
N ALA A 43 13.40 -10.53 3.61
CA ALA A 43 12.50 -9.63 4.34
C ALA A 43 11.98 -10.23 5.65
N TYR A 44 11.94 -11.56 5.79
CA TYR A 44 11.54 -12.26 7.02
C TYR A 44 12.53 -12.07 8.17
N VAL A 45 13.78 -11.73 7.85
CA VAL A 45 14.83 -11.49 8.84
C VAL A 45 14.86 -10.02 9.31
N ASN A 46 14.07 -9.13 8.67
CA ASN A 46 14.05 -7.71 9.01
C ASN A 46 13.09 -7.42 10.18
N PRO A 47 13.60 -7.02 11.37
CA PRO A 47 12.77 -6.83 12.56
C PRO A 47 11.84 -5.61 12.50
N VAL A 48 12.05 -4.69 11.55
CA VAL A 48 11.22 -3.48 11.38
C VAL A 48 9.89 -3.78 10.68
N ARG A 49 9.79 -4.92 9.99
CA ARG A 49 8.62 -5.32 9.22
C ARG A 49 7.96 -6.52 9.88
N HIS A 50 6.67 -6.41 10.08
CA HIS A 50 5.88 -7.55 10.50
C HIS A 50 5.49 -8.35 9.25
N ILE A 51 6.08 -9.53 9.08
CA ILE A 51 5.73 -10.48 8.01
C ILE A 51 5.19 -11.73 8.68
N TYR A 52 4.07 -12.19 8.19
CA TYR A 52 3.47 -13.46 8.60
C TYR A 52 3.08 -14.25 7.38
N SER A 53 3.42 -15.52 7.37
CA SER A 53 2.96 -16.47 6.38
C SER A 53 2.41 -17.69 7.08
N ALA A 54 1.38 -18.23 6.49
CA ALA A 54 0.72 -19.43 6.96
C ALA A 54 0.57 -20.44 5.84
N ILE A 55 0.55 -21.70 6.23
CA ILE A 55 0.25 -22.83 5.37
C ILE A 55 -1.01 -23.53 5.87
N LEU A 56 -1.91 -23.79 4.96
CA LEU A 56 -3.00 -24.70 5.14
C LEU A 56 -2.55 -26.08 4.63
N ASN A 57 -2.35 -27.03 5.55
CA ASN A 57 -1.96 -28.40 5.19
C ASN A 57 -3.20 -29.20 4.84
N GLY A 58 -3.28 -29.70 3.61
CA GLY A 58 -4.17 -30.77 3.17
C GLY A 58 -3.38 -32.07 2.98
N ASP A 59 -4.07 -33.17 2.81
CA ASP A 59 -3.42 -34.48 2.62
C ASP A 59 -2.66 -34.57 1.28
N GLU A 60 -3.14 -33.87 0.24
CA GLU A 60 -2.49 -33.80 -1.09
C GLU A 60 -2.22 -32.37 -1.57
N ASP A 61 -2.93 -31.37 -1.01
CA ASP A 61 -2.91 -29.98 -1.50
C ASP A 61 -2.64 -29.00 -0.35
N SER A 62 -1.48 -28.33 -0.42
CA SER A 62 -1.14 -27.26 0.52
C SER A 62 -1.34 -25.90 -0.12
N VAL A 63 -1.98 -24.99 0.58
CA VAL A 63 -2.14 -23.58 0.17
C VAL A 63 -1.39 -22.69 1.13
N LEU A 64 -0.60 -21.78 0.59
CA LEU A 64 0.23 -20.86 1.35
C LEU A 64 -0.19 -19.42 1.04
N GLY A 65 -0.03 -18.55 2.02
CA GLY A 65 -0.22 -17.12 1.84
C GLY A 65 0.65 -16.33 2.80
N GLY A 66 0.94 -15.10 2.42
CA GLY A 66 1.77 -14.21 3.23
C GLY A 66 1.24 -12.78 3.25
N VAL A 67 1.32 -12.14 4.42
CA VAL A 67 0.93 -10.76 4.64
C VAL A 67 2.08 -9.98 5.27
N ILE A 68 2.23 -8.73 4.89
CA ILE A 68 3.20 -7.79 5.46
C ILE A 68 2.50 -6.56 6.01
N HIS A 69 2.95 -6.10 7.16
CA HIS A 69 2.53 -4.84 7.73
C HIS A 69 3.76 -3.98 8.05
N SER A 70 3.72 -2.73 7.68
CA SER A 70 4.73 -1.74 8.06
C SER A 70 4.24 -0.97 9.27
N ARG A 71 5.10 -0.78 10.28
CA ARG A 71 4.76 -0.05 11.50
C ARG A 71 4.18 1.33 11.15
N ASN A 72 3.09 1.71 11.80
CA ASN A 72 2.35 2.97 11.62
C ASN A 72 1.57 3.09 10.29
N GLU A 73 1.36 1.99 9.55
CA GLU A 73 0.40 1.98 8.46
C GLU A 73 -0.97 1.48 8.94
N PRO A 74 -2.08 2.07 8.48
CA PRO A 74 -3.42 1.57 8.80
C PRO A 74 -3.80 0.32 8.00
N PHE A 75 -2.93 -0.15 7.12
CA PHE A 75 -3.17 -1.31 6.26
C PHE A 75 -1.99 -2.28 6.28
N ALA A 76 -2.30 -3.55 6.03
CA ALA A 76 -1.34 -4.58 5.65
C ALA A 76 -1.46 -4.84 4.14
N LYS A 77 -0.46 -5.49 3.55
CA LYS A 77 -0.51 -5.93 2.16
C LYS A 77 -0.43 -7.45 2.08
N LEU A 78 -1.30 -8.04 1.29
CA LEU A 78 -1.17 -9.44 0.90
C LEU A 78 0.02 -9.55 -0.05
N LEU A 79 1.00 -10.37 0.31
CA LEU A 79 2.25 -10.48 -0.46
C LEU A 79 2.14 -11.46 -1.61
N PHE A 80 1.58 -12.63 -1.31
CA PHE A 80 1.46 -13.74 -2.26
C PHE A 80 0.41 -14.74 -1.81
N LEU A 81 -0.04 -15.52 -2.78
CA LEU A 81 -0.71 -16.81 -2.61
C LEU A 81 0.04 -17.85 -3.45
N ALA A 82 0.15 -19.08 -2.95
CA ALA A 82 0.80 -20.19 -3.63
C ALA A 82 0.21 -21.53 -3.21
N PRO A 83 0.21 -22.53 -4.07
CA PRO A 83 0.51 -22.45 -5.50
C PRO A 83 -0.67 -21.81 -6.28
N ALA A 84 -0.37 -21.26 -7.45
CA ALA A 84 -1.39 -20.65 -8.33
C ALA A 84 -2.51 -21.62 -8.72
N SER A 85 -2.21 -22.90 -8.85
CA SER A 85 -3.17 -23.98 -9.18
C SER A 85 -4.22 -24.20 -8.08
N GLN A 86 -3.98 -23.76 -6.85
CA GLN A 86 -4.82 -24.03 -5.69
C GLN A 86 -5.66 -22.80 -5.25
N LEU A 87 -5.81 -21.79 -6.10
CA LEU A 87 -6.64 -20.60 -5.79
C LEU A 87 -8.14 -20.93 -5.64
N SER A 88 -8.58 -22.05 -6.17
CA SER A 88 -9.97 -22.56 -6.01
C SER A 88 -10.15 -23.44 -4.80
N HIS A 89 -9.12 -23.61 -3.97
CA HIS A 89 -9.20 -24.50 -2.79
C HIS A 89 -10.34 -24.06 -1.84
N PRO A 90 -11.21 -24.98 -1.37
CA PRO A 90 -12.37 -24.64 -0.58
C PRO A 90 -12.03 -23.99 0.77
N ASP A 91 -10.87 -24.29 1.33
CA ASP A 91 -10.39 -23.71 2.60
C ASP A 91 -9.53 -22.44 2.42
N LEU A 92 -9.37 -21.89 1.20
CA LEU A 92 -8.70 -20.61 0.99
C LEU A 92 -9.28 -19.48 1.87
N PRO A 93 -10.61 -19.39 2.08
CA PRO A 93 -11.17 -18.40 3.01
C PRO A 93 -10.61 -18.50 4.42
N ARG A 94 -10.37 -19.72 4.94
CA ARG A 94 -9.78 -19.93 6.26
C ARG A 94 -8.33 -19.45 6.35
N LEU A 95 -7.54 -19.67 5.29
CA LEU A 95 -6.17 -19.15 5.21
C LEU A 95 -6.19 -17.61 5.23
N ILE A 96 -7.01 -16.99 4.39
CA ILE A 96 -7.14 -15.52 4.35
C ILE A 96 -7.64 -14.98 5.70
N GLU A 97 -8.54 -15.66 6.38
CA GLU A 97 -8.98 -15.25 7.71
C GLU A 97 -7.84 -15.30 8.74
N SER A 98 -7.02 -16.35 8.73
CA SER A 98 -5.81 -16.43 9.58
C SER A 98 -4.85 -15.28 9.32
N LEU A 99 -4.58 -14.93 8.05
CA LEU A 99 -3.77 -13.78 7.67
C LEU A 99 -4.41 -12.46 8.14
N SER A 100 -5.74 -12.36 8.06
CA SER A 100 -6.51 -11.19 8.47
C SER A 100 -6.43 -10.96 9.99
N VAL A 101 -6.61 -12.02 10.77
CA VAL A 101 -6.46 -11.96 12.24
C VAL A 101 -5.06 -11.49 12.62
N GLN A 102 -4.03 -12.02 11.96
CA GLN A 102 -2.66 -11.61 12.23
C GLN A 102 -2.41 -10.16 11.86
N ALA A 103 -2.89 -9.69 10.69
CA ALA A 103 -2.76 -8.30 10.27
C ALA A 103 -3.48 -7.35 11.25
N GLY A 104 -4.69 -7.72 11.68
CA GLY A 104 -5.46 -6.98 12.69
C GLY A 104 -4.75 -6.89 14.04
N SER A 105 -4.06 -7.97 14.47
CA SER A 105 -3.27 -7.96 15.71
C SER A 105 -2.11 -6.97 15.68
N TRP A 106 -1.61 -6.60 14.51
CA TRP A 106 -0.60 -5.57 14.30
C TRP A 106 -1.17 -4.14 14.18
N GLY A 107 -2.51 -4.01 14.24
CA GLY A 107 -3.20 -2.73 14.13
C GLY A 107 -3.59 -2.32 12.70
N ALA A 108 -3.54 -3.23 11.74
CA ALA A 108 -4.07 -2.97 10.42
C ALA A 108 -5.61 -2.97 10.44
N PHE A 109 -6.23 -1.99 9.75
CA PHE A 109 -7.68 -1.91 9.53
C PHE A 109 -8.10 -2.54 8.22
N HIS A 110 -7.14 -2.72 7.30
CA HIS A 110 -7.38 -3.21 5.96
C HIS A 110 -6.25 -4.12 5.50
N ILE A 111 -6.56 -5.05 4.58
CA ILE A 111 -5.56 -5.75 3.79
C ILE A 111 -5.74 -5.33 2.34
N LEU A 112 -4.65 -4.88 1.72
CA LEU A 112 -4.60 -4.50 0.32
C LEU A 112 -4.00 -5.63 -0.53
N ALA A 113 -4.48 -5.78 -1.75
CA ALA A 113 -3.94 -6.68 -2.75
C ALA A 113 -4.04 -6.04 -4.15
N GLU A 114 -3.07 -6.33 -5.00
CA GLU A 114 -3.03 -5.88 -6.40
C GLU A 114 -2.97 -7.11 -7.29
N VAL A 115 -3.87 -7.20 -8.27
CA VAL A 115 -4.03 -8.42 -9.09
C VAL A 115 -4.53 -8.08 -10.48
N ASP A 116 -4.10 -8.83 -11.50
CA ASP A 116 -4.61 -8.66 -12.86
C ASP A 116 -6.09 -9.02 -12.91
N GLU A 117 -6.89 -8.15 -13.54
CA GLU A 117 -8.35 -8.30 -13.56
C GLU A 117 -8.83 -9.57 -14.26
N THR A 118 -8.02 -10.11 -15.15
CA THR A 118 -8.32 -11.33 -15.94
C THR A 118 -7.82 -12.61 -15.27
N SER A 119 -7.10 -12.51 -14.12
CA SER A 119 -6.51 -13.65 -13.45
C SER A 119 -7.48 -14.42 -12.55
N ASP A 120 -7.23 -15.71 -12.35
CA ASP A 120 -7.98 -16.52 -11.40
C ASP A 120 -7.85 -15.98 -9.95
N ALA A 121 -6.74 -15.31 -9.65
CA ALA A 121 -6.52 -14.68 -8.34
C ALA A 121 -7.53 -13.56 -8.07
N PHE A 122 -7.95 -12.81 -9.09
CA PHE A 122 -9.00 -11.80 -8.94
C PHE A 122 -10.32 -12.42 -8.46
N ILE A 123 -10.72 -13.53 -9.12
CA ILE A 123 -11.95 -14.26 -8.75
C ILE A 123 -11.84 -14.85 -7.34
N ALA A 124 -10.68 -15.45 -7.03
CA ALA A 124 -10.42 -16.04 -5.71
C ALA A 124 -10.49 -14.99 -4.59
N LEU A 125 -9.84 -13.83 -4.76
CA LEU A 125 -9.86 -12.75 -3.78
C LEU A 125 -11.27 -12.17 -3.58
N ARG A 126 -12.06 -12.03 -4.67
CA ARG A 126 -13.47 -11.64 -4.56
C ARG A 126 -14.28 -12.59 -3.68
N LYS A 127 -14.12 -13.90 -3.88
CA LYS A 127 -14.80 -14.94 -3.10
C LYS A 127 -14.46 -14.90 -1.60
N VAL A 128 -13.25 -14.46 -1.24
CA VAL A 128 -12.81 -14.37 0.16
C VAL A 128 -12.99 -12.97 0.78
N GLY A 129 -13.79 -12.13 0.13
CA GLY A 129 -14.26 -10.86 0.70
C GLY A 129 -13.41 -9.64 0.40
N PHE A 130 -12.54 -9.70 -0.62
CA PHE A 130 -11.92 -8.50 -1.15
C PHE A 130 -12.86 -7.75 -2.10
N SER A 131 -12.86 -6.43 -2.02
CA SER A 131 -13.59 -5.52 -2.91
C SER A 131 -12.61 -4.68 -3.72
N VAL A 132 -12.92 -4.41 -4.98
CA VAL A 132 -12.14 -3.49 -5.80
C VAL A 132 -12.47 -2.07 -5.35
N TYR A 133 -11.45 -1.27 -5.02
CA TYR A 133 -11.64 0.14 -4.69
C TYR A 133 -11.01 1.10 -5.71
N ALA A 134 -10.03 0.61 -6.48
CA ALA A 134 -9.41 1.34 -7.58
C ALA A 134 -8.88 0.37 -8.64
N TRP A 135 -8.49 0.91 -9.76
CA TRP A 135 -7.74 0.21 -10.79
C TRP A 135 -6.38 0.89 -10.96
N GLN A 136 -5.41 0.14 -11.47
CA GLN A 136 -4.10 0.70 -11.80
C GLN A 136 -3.56 0.08 -13.09
N ARG A 137 -2.60 0.79 -13.68
CA ARG A 137 -1.77 0.27 -14.77
C ARG A 137 -0.32 0.63 -14.50
N MET A 138 0.57 -0.34 -14.71
CA MET A 138 2.01 -0.11 -14.71
C MET A 138 2.47 0.25 -16.10
N TRP A 139 3.26 1.31 -16.20
CA TRP A 139 3.86 1.78 -17.44
C TRP A 139 5.37 1.61 -17.35
N ASP A 140 5.97 0.85 -18.27
CA ASP A 140 7.42 0.76 -18.40
C ASP A 140 7.92 2.03 -19.10
N VAL A 141 8.71 2.80 -18.36
CA VAL A 141 9.29 4.07 -18.81
C VAL A 141 10.81 4.00 -18.90
N SER A 142 11.36 2.80 -18.94
CA SER A 142 12.80 2.55 -18.87
C SER A 142 13.55 3.15 -20.06
N GLU A 143 12.91 3.24 -21.22
CA GLU A 143 13.51 3.74 -22.48
C GLU A 143 13.27 5.23 -22.71
N ILE A 144 12.52 5.91 -21.82
CA ILE A 144 12.30 7.35 -21.96
C ILE A 144 13.60 8.11 -21.75
N MET A 145 13.94 8.93 -22.73
CA MET A 145 15.11 9.80 -22.68
C MET A 145 14.83 11.04 -21.83
N ALA A 146 15.87 11.58 -21.22
CA ALA A 146 15.76 12.84 -20.48
C ALA A 146 15.22 13.95 -21.38
N ALA A 147 14.33 14.79 -20.82
CA ALA A 147 13.85 15.98 -21.52
C ALA A 147 15.02 16.91 -21.91
N THR A 148 14.90 17.56 -23.06
CA THR A 148 15.88 18.55 -23.53
C THR A 148 15.93 19.78 -22.61
N ARG A 149 14.80 20.07 -21.96
CA ARG A 149 14.66 21.16 -20.98
C ARG A 149 15.09 20.70 -19.61
N SER A 150 15.92 21.46 -18.93
CA SER A 150 16.28 21.25 -17.54
C SER A 150 15.12 21.67 -16.64
N ILE A 151 14.36 20.70 -16.15
CA ILE A 151 13.30 20.89 -15.15
C ILE A 151 13.80 20.30 -13.84
N GLU A 152 13.80 21.10 -12.79
CA GLU A 152 14.31 20.70 -11.50
C GLU A 152 13.26 19.98 -10.66
N TRP A 153 13.65 18.83 -10.13
CA TRP A 153 12.91 18.07 -9.13
C TRP A 153 13.68 18.03 -7.83
N GLU A 154 13.06 18.49 -6.78
CA GLU A 154 13.65 18.48 -5.44
C GLU A 154 13.13 17.30 -4.61
N ARG A 155 14.02 16.68 -3.84
CA ARG A 155 13.62 15.66 -2.90
C ARG A 155 12.73 16.25 -1.80
N VAL A 156 11.60 15.62 -1.53
CA VAL A 156 10.64 16.10 -0.53
C VAL A 156 11.25 16.10 0.86
N LYS A 157 11.27 17.27 1.49
CA LYS A 157 11.67 17.55 2.86
C LYS A 157 10.44 17.72 3.76
N PRO A 158 10.57 17.69 5.08
CA PRO A 158 9.46 17.92 5.99
C PRO A 158 8.68 19.23 5.72
N VAL A 159 9.35 20.28 5.30
CA VAL A 159 8.74 21.58 4.96
C VAL A 159 7.77 21.50 3.78
N HIS A 160 7.96 20.54 2.86
CA HIS A 160 7.10 20.35 1.69
C HIS A 160 5.85 19.52 1.99
N MET A 161 5.81 18.82 3.13
CA MET A 161 4.72 17.88 3.44
C MET A 161 3.32 18.50 3.45
N PRO A 162 3.08 19.72 3.95
CA PRO A 162 1.75 20.33 3.88
C PRO A 162 1.25 20.49 2.43
N LEU A 163 2.14 20.87 1.51
CA LEU A 163 1.81 21.00 0.09
C LEU A 163 1.54 19.63 -0.55
N VAL A 164 2.40 18.65 -0.28
CA VAL A 164 2.24 17.26 -0.77
C VAL A 164 0.92 16.66 -0.26
N GLN A 165 0.57 16.90 0.99
CA GLN A 165 -0.72 16.48 1.55
C GLN A 165 -1.89 17.19 0.87
N SER A 166 -1.78 18.49 0.60
CA SER A 166 -2.79 19.24 -0.15
C SER A 166 -3.03 18.64 -1.54
N ILE A 167 -1.96 18.31 -2.27
CA ILE A 167 -2.04 17.63 -3.58
C ILE A 167 -2.73 16.27 -3.43
N TYR A 168 -2.35 15.49 -2.43
CA TYR A 168 -2.97 14.19 -2.15
C TYR A 168 -4.48 14.31 -1.94
N TYR A 169 -4.94 15.24 -1.09
CA TYR A 169 -6.36 15.42 -0.80
C TYR A 169 -7.16 15.98 -1.98
N GLN A 170 -6.52 16.67 -2.91
CA GLN A 170 -7.16 17.16 -4.14
C GLN A 170 -7.30 16.07 -5.19
N ILE A 171 -6.35 15.13 -5.28
CA ILE A 171 -6.30 14.12 -6.33
C ILE A 171 -6.97 12.82 -5.92
N VAL A 172 -6.71 12.34 -4.71
CA VAL A 172 -7.28 11.07 -4.23
C VAL A 172 -8.73 11.30 -3.79
N PRO A 173 -9.69 10.58 -4.38
CA PRO A 173 -11.10 10.71 -4.00
C PRO A 173 -11.29 10.52 -2.49
N PRO A 174 -12.14 11.34 -1.83
CA PRO A 174 -12.32 11.31 -0.38
C PRO A 174 -12.65 9.93 0.20
N LEU A 175 -13.44 9.12 -0.52
CA LEU A 175 -13.78 7.75 -0.11
C LEU A 175 -12.59 6.78 -0.13
N LEU A 176 -11.54 7.09 -0.89
CA LEU A 176 -10.35 6.26 -1.01
C LEU A 176 -9.22 6.70 -0.06
N GLN A 177 -9.24 7.93 0.43
CA GLN A 177 -8.20 8.49 1.31
C GLN A 177 -7.92 7.66 2.57
N PRO A 178 -8.89 7.00 3.22
CA PRO A 178 -8.62 6.11 4.36
C PRO A 178 -7.88 4.83 3.99
N ILE A 179 -7.89 4.43 2.71
CA ILE A 179 -7.37 3.15 2.22
C ILE A 179 -6.06 3.35 1.46
N GLU A 180 -5.98 4.40 0.62
CA GLU A 180 -4.81 4.68 -0.21
C GLU A 180 -3.59 5.08 0.64
N PRO A 181 -2.40 4.56 0.31
CA PRO A 181 -1.17 4.93 0.99
C PRO A 181 -0.91 6.44 0.91
N GLN A 182 -0.70 7.06 2.07
CA GLN A 182 -0.37 8.49 2.13
C GLN A 182 1.09 8.77 1.78
N PRO A 183 1.39 9.94 1.17
CA PRO A 183 2.76 10.38 0.94
C PRO A 183 3.58 10.46 2.22
N LYS A 184 4.87 10.09 2.13
CA LYS A 184 5.80 10.12 3.26
C LYS A 184 7.02 10.98 2.94
N THR A 185 7.57 11.60 3.96
CA THR A 185 8.81 12.36 3.87
C THR A 185 9.95 11.49 3.34
N GLY A 186 10.78 12.05 2.46
CA GLY A 186 12.01 11.43 1.97
C GLY A 186 11.83 10.35 0.90
N LEU A 187 10.59 9.97 0.56
CA LEU A 187 10.30 8.94 -0.42
C LEU A 187 9.83 9.47 -1.79
N GLY A 188 9.99 10.76 -2.05
CA GLY A 188 9.50 11.33 -3.30
C GLY A 188 10.21 12.61 -3.69
N TRP A 189 9.80 13.11 -4.85
CA TRP A 189 10.24 14.36 -5.44
C TRP A 189 9.05 15.27 -5.71
N MET A 190 9.30 16.56 -5.62
CA MET A 190 8.38 17.61 -5.99
C MET A 190 9.01 18.45 -7.10
N CYS A 191 8.22 18.80 -8.12
CA CYS A 191 8.67 19.67 -9.18
C CYS A 191 8.68 21.12 -8.70
N ASN A 192 9.81 21.83 -8.87
CA ASN A 192 9.93 23.23 -8.47
C ASN A 192 9.13 24.17 -9.39
N GLU A 193 8.80 23.72 -10.61
CA GLU A 193 7.99 24.48 -11.54
C GLU A 193 6.49 24.18 -11.31
N GLY A 194 5.81 25.08 -10.57
CA GLY A 194 4.35 25.11 -10.47
C GLY A 194 3.73 24.28 -9.35
N GLU A 195 4.52 23.74 -8.40
CA GLU A 195 4.09 23.17 -7.10
C GLU A 195 2.88 22.20 -7.12
N ARG A 196 2.54 21.61 -8.29
CA ARG A 196 1.36 20.75 -8.49
C ARG A 196 1.72 19.32 -8.90
N CYS A 197 3.01 18.98 -8.85
CA CYS A 197 3.51 17.67 -9.25
C CYS A 197 4.36 17.09 -8.13
N TYR A 198 3.88 15.98 -7.58
CA TYR A 198 4.61 15.14 -6.63
C TYR A 198 4.71 13.73 -7.20
N VAL A 199 5.84 13.07 -7.00
CA VAL A 199 6.06 11.68 -7.40
C VAL A 199 6.75 10.95 -6.27
N SER A 200 6.10 9.95 -5.69
CA SER A 200 6.75 9.04 -4.74
C SER A 200 7.49 7.93 -5.48
N ALA A 201 8.50 7.33 -4.86
CA ALA A 201 9.21 6.21 -5.43
C ALA A 201 9.42 5.06 -4.45
N THR A 202 9.14 3.86 -4.94
CA THR A 202 9.56 2.61 -4.30
C THR A 202 10.76 2.06 -5.06
N GLN A 203 11.88 1.91 -4.37
CA GLN A 203 13.12 1.42 -4.96
C GLN A 203 13.51 0.06 -4.40
N GLY A 204 14.08 -0.78 -5.25
CA GLY A 204 14.62 -2.09 -4.89
C GLY A 204 15.77 -2.51 -5.78
N VAL A 205 16.24 -3.73 -5.60
CA VAL A 205 17.38 -4.27 -6.36
C VAL A 205 17.06 -4.40 -7.84
N TYR A 206 15.81 -4.77 -8.17
CA TYR A 206 15.41 -5.11 -9.54
C TYR A 206 14.76 -3.97 -10.29
N GLY A 207 14.27 -2.90 -9.63
CA GLY A 207 13.58 -1.83 -10.31
C GLY A 207 13.23 -0.66 -9.42
N ILE A 208 12.60 0.34 -10.05
CA ILE A 208 12.08 1.55 -9.42
C ILE A 208 10.64 1.71 -9.88
N VAL A 209 9.70 1.86 -8.96
CA VAL A 209 8.30 2.19 -9.25
C VAL A 209 8.02 3.61 -8.78
N LEU A 210 7.59 4.45 -9.68
CA LEU A 210 7.16 5.82 -9.46
C LEU A 210 5.64 5.86 -9.34
N SER A 211 5.13 6.52 -8.33
CA SER A 211 3.68 6.74 -8.13
C SER A 211 3.42 8.24 -8.12
N PRO A 212 2.96 8.81 -9.26
CA PRO A 212 2.69 10.24 -9.39
C PRO A 212 1.42 10.64 -8.65
N LEU A 213 1.43 11.84 -8.08
CA LEU A 213 0.27 12.62 -7.69
C LEU A 213 0.42 13.97 -8.37
N ILE A 214 -0.25 14.15 -9.50
CA ILE A 214 -0.12 15.31 -10.37
C ILE A 214 -1.51 15.92 -10.54
N HIS A 215 -1.62 17.22 -10.26
CA HIS A 215 -2.88 17.93 -10.41
C HIS A 215 -3.26 18.04 -11.91
N PRO A 216 -4.55 17.86 -12.29
CA PRO A 216 -4.96 17.91 -13.69
C PRO A 216 -4.66 19.26 -14.39
N GLU A 217 -4.57 20.35 -13.63
CA GLU A 217 -4.20 21.67 -14.16
C GLU A 217 -2.69 21.88 -14.28
N ALA A 218 -1.86 20.87 -13.94
CA ALA A 218 -0.42 21.00 -14.15
C ALA A 218 -0.10 21.04 -15.64
N THR A 219 0.78 21.94 -16.01
CA THR A 219 1.21 22.12 -17.41
C THR A 219 2.49 21.35 -17.70
N GLN A 220 2.72 21.01 -18.98
CA GLN A 220 3.97 20.38 -19.44
C GLN A 220 4.31 19.06 -18.68
N VAL A 221 3.28 18.29 -18.32
CA VAL A 221 3.44 17.10 -17.48
C VAL A 221 4.38 16.06 -18.10
N GLY A 222 4.29 15.87 -19.44
CA GLY A 222 5.19 14.96 -20.15
C GLY A 222 6.66 15.35 -20.00
N GLU A 223 6.99 16.63 -20.23
CA GLU A 223 8.37 17.12 -20.08
C GLU A 223 8.86 17.00 -18.64
N LYS A 224 8.01 17.32 -17.66
CA LYS A 224 8.32 17.16 -16.23
C LYS A 224 8.62 15.72 -15.87
N LEU A 225 7.78 14.78 -16.28
CA LEU A 225 7.99 13.35 -16.03
C LEU A 225 9.26 12.83 -16.74
N ALA A 226 9.48 13.20 -18.00
CA ALA A 226 10.69 12.82 -18.74
C ALA A 226 11.97 13.36 -18.06
N ALA A 227 11.94 14.60 -17.56
CA ALA A 227 13.05 15.17 -16.80
C ALA A 227 13.33 14.41 -15.50
N LEU A 228 12.29 14.02 -14.75
CA LEU A 228 12.44 13.20 -13.54
C LEU A 228 13.03 11.83 -13.88
N ILE A 229 12.44 11.13 -14.86
CA ILE A 229 12.82 9.76 -15.24
C ILE A 229 14.27 9.71 -15.73
N GLY A 230 14.65 10.68 -16.58
CA GLY A 230 16.01 10.76 -17.13
C GLY A 230 17.08 11.10 -16.08
N ASN A 231 16.71 11.83 -15.03
CA ASN A 231 17.63 12.30 -13.97
C ASN A 231 17.42 11.56 -12.63
N LEU A 232 16.76 10.40 -12.62
CA LEU A 232 16.55 9.64 -11.39
C LEU A 232 17.88 9.29 -10.71
N PRO A 233 18.11 9.76 -9.47
CA PRO A 233 19.31 9.41 -8.73
C PRO A 233 19.36 7.90 -8.47
N ASP A 234 20.57 7.35 -8.50
CA ASP A 234 20.82 5.91 -8.19
C ASP A 234 20.07 4.91 -9.09
N ARG A 235 19.65 5.30 -10.30
CA ARG A 235 18.94 4.41 -11.22
C ARG A 235 19.75 3.15 -11.54
N ARG A 236 21.06 3.25 -11.76
CA ARG A 236 22.00 2.12 -11.99
C ARG A 236 21.52 1.13 -13.05
N ASN A 237 20.97 1.62 -14.16
CA ASN A 237 20.38 0.81 -15.25
C ASN A 237 19.18 -0.08 -14.83
N ARG A 238 18.61 0.14 -13.66
CA ARG A 238 17.39 -0.56 -13.27
C ARG A 238 16.21 -0.08 -14.12
N PRO A 239 15.26 -1.00 -14.46
CA PRO A 239 14.02 -0.60 -15.09
C PRO A 239 13.22 0.33 -14.20
N VAL A 240 12.50 1.25 -14.84
CA VAL A 240 11.66 2.26 -14.17
C VAL A 240 10.24 2.09 -14.66
N TYR A 241 9.32 2.04 -13.72
CA TYR A 241 7.89 1.91 -13.97
C TYR A 241 7.15 3.10 -13.37
N VAL A 242 6.05 3.51 -14.00
CA VAL A 242 5.10 4.48 -13.47
C VAL A 242 3.79 3.78 -13.17
N CYS A 243 3.32 3.87 -11.95
CA CYS A 243 2.02 3.35 -11.52
C CYS A 243 0.96 4.45 -11.70
N VAL A 244 0.00 4.24 -12.60
CA VAL A 244 -1.12 5.16 -12.82
C VAL A 244 -2.37 4.56 -12.20
N ARG A 245 -2.95 5.25 -11.23
CA ARG A 245 -4.23 4.91 -10.59
C ARG A 245 -5.41 5.40 -11.45
N SER A 246 -6.55 4.74 -11.35
CA SER A 246 -7.76 5.04 -12.13
C SER A 246 -8.28 6.47 -11.96
N TYR A 247 -8.02 7.12 -10.84
CA TYR A 247 -8.38 8.52 -10.63
C TYR A 247 -7.40 9.52 -11.28
N GLN A 248 -6.35 9.03 -11.96
CA GLN A 248 -5.39 9.80 -12.74
C GLN A 248 -5.16 9.21 -14.15
N THR A 249 -6.16 8.52 -14.73
CA THR A 249 -6.04 7.89 -16.06
C THR A 249 -5.67 8.88 -17.17
N TRP A 250 -5.89 10.17 -16.96
CA TRP A 250 -5.46 11.23 -17.86
C TRP A 250 -3.92 11.28 -18.06
N LEU A 251 -3.13 10.66 -17.18
CA LEU A 251 -1.69 10.51 -17.35
C LEU A 251 -1.32 9.42 -18.37
N GLU A 252 -2.20 8.46 -18.66
CA GLU A 252 -1.90 7.36 -19.55
C GLU A 252 -1.54 7.82 -20.97
N PRO A 253 -2.33 8.70 -21.65
CA PRO A 253 -1.93 9.23 -22.94
C PRO A 253 -0.62 10.02 -22.88
N VAL A 254 -0.37 10.78 -21.80
CA VAL A 254 0.90 11.51 -21.65
C VAL A 254 2.10 10.56 -21.62
N LEU A 255 1.97 9.42 -20.94
CA LEU A 255 3.02 8.40 -20.89
C LEU A 255 3.18 7.69 -22.24
N ALA A 256 2.07 7.41 -22.93
CA ALA A 256 2.09 6.81 -24.27
C ALA A 256 2.81 7.73 -25.28
N ASP A 257 2.53 9.04 -25.24
CA ASP A 257 3.19 10.04 -26.09
C ASP A 257 4.72 10.15 -25.81
N LEU A 258 5.16 9.84 -24.60
CA LEU A 258 6.58 9.74 -24.24
C LEU A 258 7.21 8.41 -24.71
N GLY A 259 6.45 7.49 -25.30
CA GLY A 259 6.92 6.18 -25.75
C GLY A 259 6.92 5.08 -24.67
N ALA A 260 6.24 5.30 -23.54
CA ALA A 260 6.09 4.29 -22.50
C ALA A 260 5.20 3.11 -22.97
N ARG A 261 5.44 1.93 -22.40
CA ARG A 261 4.65 0.71 -22.66
C ARG A 261 3.75 0.40 -21.48
N GLY A 262 2.44 0.44 -21.67
CA GLY A 262 1.46 0.08 -20.66
C GLY A 262 1.33 -1.43 -20.51
N ALA A 263 1.36 -1.94 -19.27
CA ALA A 263 0.98 -3.31 -18.94
C ALA A 263 -0.55 -3.48 -18.87
N ASP A 264 -1.01 -4.70 -18.60
CA ASP A 264 -2.43 -4.98 -18.38
C ASP A 264 -2.96 -4.24 -17.15
N ARG A 265 -4.27 -4.04 -17.15
CA ARG A 265 -4.96 -3.36 -16.05
C ARG A 265 -5.05 -4.29 -14.85
N GLN A 266 -4.79 -3.75 -13.67
CA GLN A 266 -4.85 -4.46 -12.39
C GLN A 266 -5.93 -3.87 -11.50
N ALA A 267 -6.64 -4.77 -10.81
CA ALA A 267 -7.53 -4.40 -9.72
C ALA A 267 -6.71 -4.12 -8.44
N VAL A 268 -7.00 -3.00 -7.82
CA VAL A 268 -6.51 -2.69 -6.48
C VAL A 268 -7.63 -2.99 -5.51
N MET A 269 -7.40 -3.98 -4.66
CA MET A 269 -8.44 -4.58 -3.84
C MET A 269 -8.19 -4.35 -2.35
N VAL A 270 -9.25 -4.27 -1.59
CA VAL A 270 -9.24 -4.11 -0.14
C VAL A 270 -10.14 -5.13 0.53
N LYS A 271 -9.65 -5.71 1.62
CA LYS A 271 -10.46 -6.44 2.60
C LYS A 271 -10.46 -5.64 3.90
N HIS A 272 -11.64 -5.17 4.31
CA HIS A 272 -11.80 -4.50 5.59
C HIS A 272 -11.75 -5.51 6.73
N LEU A 273 -11.01 -5.19 7.78
CA LEU A 273 -10.90 -6.03 8.96
C LEU A 273 -11.89 -5.55 10.03
N ALA A 274 -12.64 -6.49 10.63
CA ALA A 274 -13.45 -6.16 11.78
C ALA A 274 -12.55 -5.92 12.99
N HIS A 275 -12.61 -4.72 13.57
CA HIS A 275 -11.98 -4.45 14.86
C HIS A 275 -12.89 -4.91 15.99
N MET A 276 -12.39 -5.85 16.79
CA MET A 276 -12.93 -6.00 18.15
C MET A 276 -12.46 -4.78 18.95
N VAL A 277 -13.35 -3.83 19.17
CA VAL A 277 -13.13 -2.81 20.19
C VAL A 277 -13.08 -3.59 21.52
N LYS A 278 -11.88 -3.72 22.11
CA LYS A 278 -11.80 -4.07 23.52
C LYS A 278 -12.51 -2.95 24.25
N GLU A 279 -13.69 -3.20 24.77
CA GLU A 279 -14.31 -2.29 25.72
C GLU A 279 -13.25 -1.97 26.78
N GLY A 280 -12.86 -0.70 26.83
CA GLY A 280 -11.89 -0.23 27.80
C GLY A 280 -12.39 -0.63 29.18
N GLN A 281 -11.51 -1.16 30.00
CA GLN A 281 -11.79 -1.46 31.41
C GLN A 281 -12.64 -0.32 31.94
N THR A 282 -13.82 -0.67 32.45
CA THR A 282 -14.70 0.23 33.18
C THR A 282 -13.83 0.97 34.20
N VAL A 283 -13.71 2.29 33.99
CA VAL A 283 -13.13 3.18 34.99
C VAL A 283 -13.91 2.90 36.28
N PRO A 284 -13.25 2.52 37.38
CA PRO A 284 -13.97 2.25 38.63
C PRO A 284 -14.77 3.49 38.96
N ALA A 285 -16.08 3.32 39.18
CA ALA A 285 -16.99 4.39 39.52
C ALA A 285 -16.40 5.12 40.73
N VAL A 286 -16.11 6.40 40.58
CA VAL A 286 -15.75 7.28 41.68
C VAL A 286 -16.93 7.25 42.65
N PRO A 287 -16.74 6.93 43.94
CA PRO A 287 -17.84 6.86 44.87
C PRO A 287 -18.49 8.25 44.97
N SER A 288 -19.76 8.32 44.63
CA SER A 288 -20.61 9.50 44.75
C SER A 288 -20.77 9.84 46.22
N GLY A 289 -19.91 10.72 46.73
CA GLY A 289 -19.88 11.10 48.14
C GLY A 289 -19.30 12.46 48.39
N VAL A 290 -19.58 13.45 47.49
CA VAL A 290 -19.37 14.87 47.86
C VAL A 290 -20.68 15.60 47.63
N SER A 291 -21.41 15.77 48.72
CA SER A 291 -22.57 16.65 48.82
C SER A 291 -22.07 18.12 48.67
N VAL A 292 -22.33 18.70 47.51
CA VAL A 292 -22.12 20.16 47.31
C VAL A 292 -23.28 20.87 47.95
N GLN A 293 -23.04 21.51 49.11
CA GLN A 293 -24.00 22.47 49.68
C GLN A 293 -24.11 23.70 48.77
N PRO A 294 -25.34 24.14 48.42
CA PRO A 294 -25.50 25.37 47.66
C PRO A 294 -25.13 26.57 48.52
N SER A 295 -24.17 27.38 48.10
CA SER A 295 -23.83 28.63 48.72
C SER A 295 -24.99 29.64 48.60
N ARG A 296 -25.42 30.19 49.76
CA ARG A 296 -26.41 31.24 49.82
C ARG A 296 -25.91 32.51 49.14
N VAL A 297 -26.61 32.95 48.09
CA VAL A 297 -26.44 34.28 47.51
C VAL A 297 -27.02 35.31 48.44
N SER A 298 -26.21 36.16 49.06
CA SER A 298 -26.63 37.30 49.84
C SER A 298 -27.19 38.40 48.89
N ARG A 299 -28.44 38.76 49.11
CA ARG A 299 -29.16 39.84 48.44
C ARG A 299 -28.61 41.17 48.94
N VAL A 300 -28.01 41.94 48.07
CA VAL A 300 -27.63 43.33 48.38
C VAL A 300 -28.84 44.20 48.16
N GLU A 301 -29.41 44.76 49.24
CA GLU A 301 -30.43 45.81 49.19
C GLU A 301 -29.80 47.14 48.81
N ALA A 302 -30.30 47.76 47.75
CA ALA A 302 -29.96 49.13 47.38
C ALA A 302 -30.72 50.12 48.31
N LYS A 303 -30.00 50.94 49.06
CA LYS A 303 -30.51 52.10 49.77
C LYS A 303 -30.56 53.30 48.82
N LYS A 304 -31.69 53.98 48.90
CA LYS A 304 -31.98 55.33 48.26
C LYS A 304 -30.88 56.33 48.47
#